data_7fb75c4d52bf80f6e12ffd0cd64f43dd
#
_entry.id   7fb75c4d52bf80f6e12ffd0cd64f43dd
#
_cell.length_a   1.000
_cell.length_b   1.000
_cell.length_c   1.000
_cell.angle_alpha   90.00
_cell.angle_beta   90.00
_cell.angle_gamma   90.00
#
_symmetry.space_group_name_H-M   'P 1'
#
loop_
_entity.id
_entity.type
_entity.pdbx_description
1 polymer ?
#
loop_
_entity_poly.entity_id
_entity_poly.type
_entity_poly.pdbx_seq_one_letter_code
_entity_poly.pdbx_strand_id
1 'polypeptide(L)'
;MAKPPSDRKDIKPRIIGTETEYALFSGMQNMFLDPKAAPTYISNFHIFLETFPRPSLARPNYTGFLYNGGRVYIDTGFHPEYATPECQSARTAVIYERAGQYMMEQAEEFLNACMRNQDLAREYLSDPAFDAYRDAFAEKLNKKYFPVRIFRNNMTLETLPTTPDYVSWGFHENYSIPSRIELAKIEKVMIPFFITRQLYGGSGWLITNNKTGPSLCLAQRPLVMQLTMSSGTTSNRPLINTRDEPHAAGDLLRRLHIIIGDANMSPWAQWLKLAATSLVLDLVEDEMFLEGLDFSPPNNPITLLRDICKDTTFSTPFFMGPKLHTAVSLQRFYLDLVQRYYLVEERREATQEIRNAIAFWQAVLDAIERSDIALLAPFLDNFAKLCLFDTIIQETGLSFKKPAHDRSSSERKKFLEIPFDRLKSLDLMYHRVLRRESVYAKFQNTSLCREERKKFSTRLPFLANEFFTDADIETAWWYPPEGRGRWRGAFIEFAETINRIEPVFSIGIDWSICRFRQREQDSDTLFKNDDPWCEMTADLKSKLDAVRYS
;
A
#
# COMPACT_ATOMS: atom_id res chain seq x y z
N MET A 1 0.06 1.41 -42.68
CA MET A 1 -0.27 2.19 -41.48
C MET A 1 -1.76 2.08 -41.28
N ALA A 2 -2.19 1.22 -40.35
CA ALA A 2 -3.60 1.13 -39.99
C ALA A 2 -3.97 2.39 -39.17
N LYS A 3 -5.01 3.12 -39.59
CA LYS A 3 -5.57 4.21 -38.80
C LYS A 3 -5.95 3.72 -37.41
N PRO A 4 -5.65 4.47 -36.32
CA PRO A 4 -6.17 4.11 -35.02
C PRO A 4 -7.71 4.06 -35.08
N PRO A 5 -8.36 3.12 -34.39
CA PRO A 5 -9.82 3.07 -34.34
C PRO A 5 -10.35 4.37 -33.73
N SER A 6 -11.24 5.03 -34.44
CA SER A 6 -11.84 6.33 -34.09
C SER A 6 -12.74 6.32 -32.85
N ASP A 7 -12.88 5.17 -32.16
CA ASP A 7 -13.85 4.96 -31.07
C ASP A 7 -13.24 4.97 -29.66
N ARG A 8 -11.99 5.48 -29.51
CA ARG A 8 -11.29 5.42 -28.20
C ARG A 8 -11.53 6.61 -27.27
N LYS A 9 -12.50 7.48 -27.54
CA LYS A 9 -12.76 8.68 -26.71
C LYS A 9 -13.43 8.38 -25.37
N ASP A 10 -13.95 7.16 -25.15
CA ASP A 10 -14.72 6.80 -23.97
C ASP A 10 -14.04 5.75 -23.06
N ILE A 11 -12.72 5.62 -23.10
CA ILE A 11 -12.03 4.71 -22.20
C ILE A 11 -12.04 5.31 -20.79
N LYS A 12 -12.84 4.70 -19.90
CA LYS A 12 -12.86 5.07 -18.49
C LYS A 12 -11.47 4.90 -17.86
N PRO A 13 -11.07 5.77 -16.92
CA PRO A 13 -9.80 5.64 -16.21
C PRO A 13 -9.76 4.30 -15.45
N ARG A 14 -8.57 3.72 -15.32
CA ARG A 14 -8.39 2.50 -14.52
C ARG A 14 -8.74 2.76 -13.07
N ILE A 15 -9.53 1.89 -12.48
CA ILE A 15 -9.73 1.89 -11.03
C ILE A 15 -8.51 1.28 -10.35
N ILE A 16 -7.98 1.98 -9.38
CA ILE A 16 -6.84 1.59 -8.56
C ILE A 16 -7.28 1.63 -7.09
N GLY A 17 -6.95 0.60 -6.34
CA GLY A 17 -7.13 0.53 -4.89
C GLY A 17 -5.91 -0.07 -4.22
N THR A 18 -5.70 0.25 -2.95
CA THR A 18 -4.64 -0.37 -2.13
C THR A 18 -5.21 -0.90 -0.83
N GLU A 19 -4.61 -1.97 -0.33
CA GLU A 19 -4.87 -2.56 0.98
C GLU A 19 -3.56 -2.53 1.76
N THR A 20 -3.57 -1.94 2.95
CA THR A 20 -2.39 -1.82 3.80
C THR A 20 -2.66 -2.44 5.15
N GLU A 21 -1.96 -3.52 5.46
CA GLU A 21 -1.91 -4.12 6.77
C GLU A 21 -0.86 -3.43 7.64
N TYR A 22 -1.17 -3.18 8.89
CA TYR A 22 -0.28 -2.51 9.85
C TYR A 22 0.17 -3.47 10.94
N ALA A 23 1.42 -3.32 11.38
CA ALA A 23 1.93 -4.03 12.53
C ALA A 23 1.56 -3.29 13.82
N LEU A 24 1.05 -4.01 14.79
CA LEU A 24 0.83 -3.53 16.15
C LEU A 24 1.88 -4.10 17.09
N PHE A 25 2.50 -3.23 17.88
CA PHE A 25 3.42 -3.60 18.96
C PHE A 25 2.90 -3.12 20.31
N SER A 26 3.01 -3.98 21.32
CA SER A 26 2.73 -3.60 22.70
C SER A 26 3.75 -4.25 23.62
N GLY A 27 4.33 -3.47 24.54
CA GLY A 27 5.26 -3.98 25.54
C GLY A 27 6.64 -3.31 25.55
N MET A 28 7.41 -3.62 26.60
CA MET A 28 8.77 -3.08 26.79
C MET A 28 9.87 -3.87 26.08
N GLN A 29 9.58 -5.05 25.62
CA GLN A 29 10.50 -5.90 24.86
C GLN A 29 9.90 -6.15 23.48
N ASN A 30 10.70 -6.19 22.45
CA ASN A 30 10.49 -6.43 21.01
C ASN A 30 9.46 -7.55 20.65
N MET A 31 8.38 -7.66 21.40
CA MET A 31 7.38 -8.68 21.19
C MET A 31 6.30 -8.17 20.23
N PHE A 32 6.15 -8.87 19.13
CA PHE A 32 4.86 -8.97 18.45
C PHE A 32 3.78 -9.25 19.49
N LEU A 33 2.59 -8.72 19.27
CA LEU A 33 1.45 -9.06 20.09
C LEU A 33 1.43 -10.58 20.26
N ASP A 34 1.55 -11.03 21.50
CA ASP A 34 1.22 -12.40 21.85
C ASP A 34 -0.13 -12.69 21.19
N PRO A 35 -0.29 -13.74 20.38
CA PRO A 35 -1.57 -14.13 19.79
C PRO A 35 -2.71 -14.22 20.81
N LYS A 36 -2.39 -14.46 22.08
CA LYS A 36 -3.35 -14.42 23.19
C LYS A 36 -3.75 -13.02 23.63
N ALA A 37 -2.91 -12.02 23.37
CA ALA A 37 -3.21 -10.61 23.67
C ALA A 37 -3.83 -9.88 22.46
N ALA A 38 -3.65 -10.39 21.24
CA ALA A 38 -4.16 -9.82 20.02
C ALA A 38 -5.68 -9.50 20.09
N PRO A 39 -6.58 -10.39 20.57
CA PRO A 39 -8.01 -10.08 20.69
C PRO A 39 -8.31 -8.84 21.53
N THR A 40 -7.48 -8.56 22.53
CA THR A 40 -7.60 -7.38 23.39
C THR A 40 -7.33 -6.09 22.65
N TYR A 41 -6.24 -6.06 21.87
CA TYR A 41 -5.85 -4.86 21.14
C TYR A 41 -6.75 -4.64 19.93
N ILE A 42 -7.26 -5.71 19.34
CA ILE A 42 -8.25 -5.68 18.28
C ILE A 42 -9.55 -5.07 18.78
N SER A 43 -10.04 -5.51 19.97
CA SER A 43 -11.21 -4.91 20.59
C SER A 43 -11.00 -3.42 20.86
N ASN A 44 -9.83 -3.01 21.33
CA ASN A 44 -9.50 -1.61 21.56
C ASN A 44 -9.41 -0.82 20.25
N PHE A 45 -8.93 -1.43 19.17
CA PHE A 45 -8.90 -0.82 17.85
C PHE A 45 -10.32 -0.66 17.27
N HIS A 46 -11.19 -1.65 17.46
CA HIS A 46 -12.60 -1.53 17.11
C HIS A 46 -13.29 -0.42 17.89
N ILE A 47 -13.06 -0.34 19.21
CA ILE A 47 -13.58 0.74 20.04
C ILE A 47 -13.12 2.10 19.52
N PHE A 48 -11.84 2.23 19.13
CA PHE A 48 -11.34 3.45 18.51
C PHE A 48 -12.10 3.78 17.23
N LEU A 49 -12.27 2.81 16.33
CA LEU A 49 -13.02 3.03 15.10
C LEU A 49 -14.47 3.43 15.35
N GLU A 50 -15.06 2.96 16.43
CA GLU A 50 -16.44 3.27 16.83
C GLU A 50 -16.58 4.62 17.52
N THR A 51 -15.52 5.13 18.17
CA THR A 51 -15.55 6.39 18.93
C THR A 51 -15.01 7.58 18.15
N PHE A 52 -14.41 7.36 17.01
CA PHE A 52 -13.80 8.43 16.23
C PHE A 52 -14.87 9.43 15.71
N PRO A 53 -14.68 10.76 15.83
CA PRO A 53 -15.67 11.73 15.36
C PRO A 53 -15.83 11.65 13.83
N ARG A 54 -16.95 11.16 13.39
CA ARG A 54 -17.35 10.78 12.02
C ARG A 54 -16.68 9.53 11.47
N PRO A 55 -16.68 8.43 12.18
CA PRO A 55 -15.94 7.36 11.61
C PRO A 55 -16.76 6.51 10.76
N SER A 56 -17.14 5.75 11.07
CA SER A 56 -17.63 4.51 10.59
C SER A 56 -18.93 4.30 11.31
N LEU A 57 -19.83 3.79 10.61
CA LEU A 57 -20.86 2.95 11.14
C LEU A 57 -20.21 1.61 11.55
N ALA A 58 -19.09 1.65 12.26
CA ALA A 58 -18.38 0.46 12.72
C ALA A 58 -18.99 -0.06 14.02
N ARG A 59 -20.31 -0.19 14.07
CA ARG A 59 -20.98 -0.99 15.08
C ARG A 59 -20.71 -2.47 14.80
N PRO A 60 -20.84 -3.38 15.77
CA PRO A 60 -20.47 -4.80 15.62
C PRO A 60 -21.10 -5.53 14.42
N ASN A 61 -22.10 -4.95 13.78
CA ASN A 61 -22.78 -5.45 12.59
C ASN A 61 -22.33 -4.76 11.30
N TYR A 62 -21.40 -3.81 11.36
CA TYR A 62 -20.92 -3.09 10.19
C TYR A 62 -19.56 -3.61 9.77
N THR A 63 -19.35 -3.70 8.49
CA THR A 63 -18.18 -4.29 7.85
C THR A 63 -16.98 -3.35 7.79
N GLY A 64 -16.95 -2.29 8.62
CA GLY A 64 -15.82 -1.36 8.74
C GLY A 64 -15.70 -0.34 7.60
N PHE A 65 -16.74 -0.15 6.77
CA PHE A 65 -16.73 0.90 5.75
C PHE A 65 -16.80 2.30 6.37
N LEU A 66 -16.02 3.21 5.80
CA LEU A 66 -15.84 4.57 6.25
C LEU A 66 -16.62 5.55 5.37
N TYR A 67 -16.90 6.73 5.91
CA TYR A 67 -17.56 7.81 5.16
C TYR A 67 -16.80 8.20 3.89
N ASN A 68 -15.47 8.15 3.92
CA ASN A 68 -14.63 8.40 2.74
C ASN A 68 -14.68 7.29 1.68
N GLY A 69 -15.54 6.29 1.85
CA GLY A 69 -15.72 5.17 0.93
C GLY A 69 -14.70 4.04 1.06
N GLY A 70 -13.67 4.20 1.87
CA GLY A 70 -12.69 3.15 2.21
C GLY A 70 -13.22 2.19 3.28
N ARG A 71 -12.38 1.24 3.68
CA ARG A 71 -12.73 0.23 4.69
C ARG A 71 -11.58 0.01 5.65
N VAL A 72 -11.88 -0.10 6.96
CA VAL A 72 -10.96 -0.59 7.99
C VAL A 72 -11.50 -1.87 8.56
N TYR A 73 -10.66 -2.86 8.69
CA TYR A 73 -11.02 -4.18 9.22
C TYR A 73 -9.79 -4.86 9.80
N ILE A 74 -10.00 -6.02 10.41
CA ILE A 74 -8.91 -6.88 10.88
C ILE A 74 -8.78 -8.04 9.91
N ASP A 75 -7.62 -8.16 9.27
CA ASP A 75 -7.33 -9.26 8.37
C ASP A 75 -6.73 -10.47 9.09
N THR A 76 -6.55 -11.54 8.34
CA THR A 76 -5.94 -12.81 8.80
C THR A 76 -4.57 -12.54 9.43
N GLY A 77 -4.36 -13.02 10.65
CA GLY A 77 -3.15 -12.74 11.43
C GLY A 77 -3.30 -11.56 12.39
N PHE A 78 -4.51 -10.99 12.50
CA PHE A 78 -4.87 -9.93 13.43
C PHE A 78 -4.18 -8.59 13.16
N HIS A 79 -3.91 -8.30 11.90
CA HIS A 79 -3.41 -6.99 11.48
C HIS A 79 -4.56 -6.04 11.18
N PRO A 80 -4.56 -4.81 11.74
CA PRO A 80 -5.44 -3.76 11.25
C PRO A 80 -5.12 -3.48 9.78
N GLU A 81 -6.14 -3.47 8.94
CA GLU A 81 -5.99 -3.22 7.52
C GLU A 81 -6.88 -2.07 7.09
N TYR A 82 -6.31 -1.18 6.29
CA TYR A 82 -7.05 -0.14 5.61
C TYR A 82 -7.04 -0.39 4.10
N ALA A 83 -8.25 -0.53 3.53
CA ALA A 83 -8.48 -0.58 2.10
C ALA A 83 -9.01 0.77 1.60
N THR A 84 -8.35 1.33 0.58
CA THR A 84 -8.80 2.59 -0.04
C THR A 84 -10.13 2.41 -0.78
N PRO A 85 -10.92 3.48 -0.96
CA PRO A 85 -11.99 3.45 -1.95
C PRO A 85 -11.43 3.25 -3.36
N GLU A 86 -12.34 3.05 -4.33
CA GLU A 86 -11.99 2.99 -5.74
C GLU A 86 -11.49 4.35 -6.22
N CYS A 87 -10.23 4.42 -6.62
CA CYS A 87 -9.59 5.66 -7.10
C CYS A 87 -9.36 5.59 -8.60
N GLN A 88 -9.56 6.71 -9.30
CA GLN A 88 -9.43 6.78 -10.76
C GLN A 88 -8.03 7.20 -11.23
N SER A 89 -7.09 7.39 -10.30
CA SER A 89 -5.69 7.68 -10.62
C SER A 89 -4.75 7.16 -9.52
N ALA A 90 -3.48 6.97 -9.88
CA ALA A 90 -2.44 6.56 -8.92
C ALA A 90 -2.23 7.62 -7.82
N ARG A 91 -2.30 8.93 -8.18
CA ARG A 91 -2.20 10.03 -7.21
C ARG A 91 -3.33 9.96 -6.19
N THR A 92 -4.55 9.83 -6.66
CA THR A 92 -5.72 9.72 -5.78
C THR A 92 -5.60 8.51 -4.85
N ALA A 93 -5.19 7.34 -5.37
CA ALA A 93 -4.99 6.15 -4.55
C ALA A 93 -3.96 6.37 -3.43
N VAL A 94 -2.86 7.06 -3.72
CA VAL A 94 -1.84 7.41 -2.71
C VAL A 94 -2.41 8.37 -1.66
N ILE A 95 -3.18 9.38 -2.05
CA ILE A 95 -3.78 10.34 -1.11
C ILE A 95 -4.72 9.62 -0.15
N TYR A 96 -5.61 8.75 -0.65
CA TYR A 96 -6.52 7.97 0.21
C TYR A 96 -5.80 6.97 1.10
N GLU A 97 -4.72 6.38 0.61
CA GLU A 97 -3.88 5.50 1.41
C GLU A 97 -3.17 6.27 2.53
N ARG A 98 -2.72 7.52 2.27
CA ARG A 98 -2.17 8.41 3.30
C ARG A 98 -3.22 8.86 4.33
N ALA A 99 -4.46 9.06 3.90
CA ALA A 99 -5.57 9.29 4.83
C ALA A 99 -5.77 8.09 5.78
N GLY A 100 -5.66 6.85 5.29
CA GLY A 100 -5.65 5.64 6.11
C GLY A 100 -4.47 5.60 7.09
N GLN A 101 -3.26 5.96 6.65
CA GLN A 101 -2.10 6.07 7.56
C GLN A 101 -2.32 7.12 8.65
N TYR A 102 -2.87 8.28 8.31
CA TYR A 102 -3.21 9.32 9.29
C TYR A 102 -4.25 8.82 10.28
N MET A 103 -5.24 8.05 9.83
CA MET A 103 -6.21 7.38 10.71
C MET A 103 -5.51 6.46 11.73
N MET A 104 -4.53 5.66 11.30
CA MET A 104 -3.76 4.79 12.20
C MET A 104 -2.93 5.60 13.21
N GLU A 105 -2.40 6.75 12.81
CA GLU A 105 -1.70 7.67 13.72
C GLU A 105 -2.64 8.18 14.81
N GLN A 106 -3.84 8.64 14.44
CA GLN A 106 -4.85 9.10 15.40
C GLN A 106 -5.36 7.96 16.30
N ALA A 107 -5.53 6.76 15.73
CA ALA A 107 -5.91 5.56 16.48
C ALA A 107 -4.90 5.25 17.58
N GLU A 108 -3.63 5.30 17.27
CA GLU A 108 -2.58 5.06 18.24
C GLU A 108 -2.56 6.10 19.36
N GLU A 109 -2.67 7.37 19.01
CA GLU A 109 -2.68 8.47 20.01
C GLU A 109 -3.89 8.34 20.94
N PHE A 110 -5.06 8.06 20.39
CA PHE A 110 -6.29 7.89 21.16
C PHE A 110 -6.19 6.66 22.09
N LEU A 111 -5.80 5.49 21.58
CA LEU A 111 -5.65 4.27 22.39
C LEU A 111 -4.69 4.50 23.55
N ASN A 112 -3.54 5.13 23.29
CA ASN A 112 -2.56 5.43 24.30
C ASN A 112 -3.04 6.49 25.32
N ALA A 113 -3.86 7.45 24.89
CA ALA A 113 -4.47 8.43 25.78
C ALA A 113 -5.50 7.77 26.72
N CYS A 114 -6.41 6.95 26.19
CA CYS A 114 -7.39 6.21 26.98
C CYS A 114 -6.74 5.27 28.00
N MET A 115 -5.65 4.59 27.60
CA MET A 115 -4.93 3.71 28.52
C MET A 115 -4.22 4.47 29.65
N ARG A 116 -3.85 5.73 29.46
CA ARG A 116 -3.24 6.59 30.49
C ARG A 116 -4.25 7.27 31.40
N ASN A 117 -5.45 7.54 30.89
CA ASN A 117 -6.50 8.25 31.59
C ASN A 117 -7.81 7.46 31.55
N GLN A 118 -8.14 6.82 32.68
CA GLN A 118 -9.35 5.99 32.80
C GLN A 118 -10.65 6.81 32.72
N ASP A 119 -10.62 8.09 33.11
CA ASP A 119 -11.80 8.93 33.04
C ASP A 119 -12.12 9.32 31.59
N LEU A 120 -11.08 9.60 30.79
CA LEU A 120 -11.23 9.79 29.36
C LEU A 120 -11.81 8.52 28.70
N ALA A 121 -11.30 7.35 29.06
CA ALA A 121 -11.84 6.08 28.56
C ALA A 121 -13.30 5.87 28.94
N ARG A 122 -13.70 6.20 30.19
CA ARG A 122 -15.09 6.12 30.64
C ARG A 122 -16.00 7.09 29.94
N GLU A 123 -15.54 8.32 29.67
CA GLU A 123 -16.29 9.31 28.92
C GLU A 123 -16.62 8.82 27.49
N TYR A 124 -15.63 8.31 26.78
CA TYR A 124 -15.86 7.74 25.45
C TYR A 124 -16.68 6.44 25.47
N LEU A 125 -16.57 5.62 26.52
CA LEU A 125 -17.34 4.39 26.72
C LEU A 125 -18.70 4.61 27.39
N SER A 126 -19.10 5.85 27.65
CA SER A 126 -20.40 6.15 28.26
C SER A 126 -21.58 5.92 27.31
N ASP A 127 -21.34 5.85 26.02
CA ASP A 127 -22.37 5.49 25.05
C ASP A 127 -22.84 4.04 25.28
N PRO A 128 -24.17 3.81 25.41
CA PRO A 128 -24.74 2.46 25.59
C PRO A 128 -24.32 1.44 24.51
N ALA A 129 -23.92 1.91 23.32
CA ALA A 129 -23.41 1.04 22.28
C ALA A 129 -22.13 0.26 22.69
N PHE A 130 -21.42 0.72 23.73
CA PHE A 130 -20.18 0.12 24.21
C PHE A 130 -20.35 -0.74 25.48
N ASP A 131 -21.56 -0.96 25.98
CA ASP A 131 -21.80 -1.70 27.23
C ASP A 131 -21.11 -3.09 27.22
N ALA A 132 -21.15 -3.80 26.09
CA ALA A 132 -20.51 -5.10 25.93
C ALA A 132 -18.97 -5.04 25.98
N TYR A 133 -18.37 -3.91 25.65
CA TYR A 133 -16.92 -3.71 25.60
C TYR A 133 -16.38 -3.02 26.85
N ARG A 134 -17.25 -2.29 27.57
CA ARG A 134 -16.90 -1.47 28.75
C ARG A 134 -16.24 -2.30 29.84
N ASP A 135 -16.82 -3.43 30.19
CA ASP A 135 -16.30 -4.29 31.25
C ASP A 135 -14.98 -4.96 30.86
N ALA A 136 -14.89 -5.43 29.62
CA ALA A 136 -13.67 -6.02 29.07
C ALA A 136 -12.54 -4.98 28.97
N PHE A 137 -12.85 -3.73 28.66
CA PHE A 137 -11.88 -2.64 28.58
C PHE A 137 -11.47 -2.16 29.98
N ALA A 138 -12.42 -2.00 30.91
CA ALA A 138 -12.15 -1.62 32.30
C ALA A 138 -11.31 -2.65 33.05
N GLU A 139 -11.55 -3.95 32.85
CA GLU A 139 -10.72 -5.02 33.42
C GLU A 139 -9.26 -4.95 32.93
N LYS A 140 -9.04 -4.50 31.70
CA LYS A 140 -7.72 -4.44 31.08
C LYS A 140 -6.97 -3.15 31.41
N LEU A 141 -7.65 -2.03 31.65
CA LEU A 141 -7.06 -0.79 32.15
C LEU A 141 -6.42 -0.95 33.53
N ASN A 142 -6.87 -1.91 34.33
CA ASN A 142 -6.28 -2.23 35.63
C ASN A 142 -4.98 -3.06 35.55
N LYS A 143 -4.59 -3.54 34.36
CA LYS A 143 -3.33 -4.25 34.15
C LYS A 143 -2.20 -3.28 33.80
N LYS A 144 -0.95 -3.70 34.00
CA LYS A 144 0.23 -2.89 33.70
C LYS A 144 0.17 -2.37 32.25
N TYR A 145 0.18 -1.04 32.11
CA TYR A 145 0.09 -0.37 30.83
C TYR A 145 1.35 -0.56 30.00
N PHE A 146 1.16 -0.94 28.74
CA PHE A 146 2.18 -0.95 27.72
C PHE A 146 1.67 -0.16 26.52
N PRO A 147 2.40 0.89 26.06
CA PRO A 147 1.95 1.68 24.93
C PRO A 147 1.83 0.83 23.67
N VAL A 148 0.75 1.05 22.93
CA VAL A 148 0.59 0.52 21.58
C VAL A 148 1.41 1.39 20.63
N ARG A 149 2.09 0.75 19.67
CA ARG A 149 2.81 1.40 18.58
C ARG A 149 2.43 0.76 17.28
N ILE A 150 2.14 1.58 16.27
CA ILE A 150 1.74 1.13 14.94
C ILE A 150 2.87 1.38 13.94
N PHE A 151 3.13 0.38 13.10
CA PHE A 151 4.17 0.42 12.08
C PHE A 151 3.63 -0.05 10.73
N ARG A 152 4.29 0.42 9.69
CA ARG A 152 3.92 0.17 8.30
C ARG A 152 4.91 -0.73 7.53
N ASN A 153 5.76 -1.43 8.24
CA ASN A 153 6.64 -2.44 7.63
C ASN A 153 5.84 -3.72 7.28
N ASN A 154 6.41 -4.59 6.48
CA ASN A 154 5.74 -5.81 5.98
C ASN A 154 6.33 -7.11 6.53
N MET A 155 7.23 -7.07 7.47
CA MET A 155 7.92 -8.25 8.00
C MET A 155 8.23 -8.11 9.49
N THR A 156 8.30 -9.27 10.18
CA THR A 156 8.80 -9.34 11.55
C THR A 156 10.27 -8.91 11.66
N LEU A 157 10.68 -8.54 12.89
CA LEU A 157 12.08 -8.20 13.17
C LEU A 157 13.01 -9.40 13.15
N GLU A 158 12.48 -10.60 13.30
CA GLU A 158 13.27 -11.82 13.29
C GLU A 158 13.95 -12.04 11.94
N THR A 159 15.25 -12.20 11.98
CA THR A 159 16.16 -11.81 10.92
C THR A 159 16.68 -12.95 10.08
N LEU A 160 16.24 -14.18 10.29
CA LEU A 160 16.83 -15.29 9.55
C LEU A 160 15.80 -16.13 8.81
N PRO A 161 15.97 -16.24 7.49
CA PRO A 161 15.22 -17.17 6.66
C PRO A 161 15.80 -18.58 6.73
N THR A 162 16.05 -19.09 7.92
CA THR A 162 16.43 -20.51 8.10
C THR A 162 15.24 -21.35 8.52
N THR A 163 14.12 -20.73 8.87
CA THR A 163 12.87 -21.41 9.21
C THR A 163 11.72 -20.87 8.36
N PRO A 164 10.71 -21.69 8.03
CA PRO A 164 9.53 -21.27 7.25
C PRO A 164 8.60 -20.28 7.98
N ASP A 165 8.95 -19.81 9.15
CA ASP A 165 8.08 -19.10 10.08
C ASP A 165 8.15 -17.57 10.02
N TYR A 166 8.50 -16.98 8.85
CA TYR A 166 8.35 -15.53 8.67
C TYR A 166 6.90 -15.14 8.78
N VAL A 167 6.58 -14.36 9.78
CA VAL A 167 5.34 -13.61 9.80
C VAL A 167 5.54 -12.38 8.90
N SER A 168 4.72 -12.28 7.88
CA SER A 168 4.70 -11.17 6.95
C SER A 168 3.26 -10.78 6.69
N TRP A 169 3.02 -9.50 6.60
CA TRP A 169 1.72 -8.90 6.29
C TRP A 169 1.80 -8.06 5.03
N GLY A 170 0.64 -7.75 4.45
CA GLY A 170 0.53 -7.26 3.09
C GLY A 170 0.59 -5.75 2.92
N PHE A 171 1.00 -5.38 1.74
CA PHE A 171 0.54 -4.22 1.01
C PHE A 171 0.09 -4.72 -0.35
N HIS A 172 -1.20 -4.59 -0.63
CA HIS A 172 -1.80 -5.10 -1.85
C HIS A 172 -2.19 -3.97 -2.78
N GLU A 173 -2.06 -4.23 -4.07
CA GLU A 173 -2.46 -3.31 -5.12
C GLU A 173 -3.56 -3.96 -5.94
N ASN A 174 -4.63 -3.21 -6.18
CA ASN A 174 -5.78 -3.68 -6.95
C ASN A 174 -5.95 -2.80 -8.19
N TYR A 175 -6.09 -3.43 -9.34
CA TYR A 175 -6.31 -2.75 -10.61
C TYR A 175 -7.50 -3.36 -11.33
N SER A 176 -8.42 -2.52 -11.83
CA SER A 176 -9.44 -2.99 -12.76
C SER A 176 -8.81 -3.27 -14.13
N ILE A 177 -9.08 -4.43 -14.68
CA ILE A 177 -8.70 -4.81 -16.04
C ILE A 177 -9.90 -5.44 -16.75
N PRO A 178 -10.01 -5.32 -18.09
CA PRO A 178 -11.06 -6.01 -18.83
C PRO A 178 -11.01 -7.53 -18.63
N SER A 179 -12.15 -8.16 -18.34
CA SER A 179 -12.25 -9.61 -18.08
C SER A 179 -11.80 -10.47 -19.29
N ARG A 180 -11.86 -9.90 -20.52
CA ARG A 180 -11.39 -10.54 -21.76
C ARG A 180 -9.89 -10.80 -21.81
N ILE A 181 -9.08 -10.10 -20.98
CA ILE A 181 -7.63 -10.27 -20.97
C ILE A 181 -7.26 -11.55 -20.23
N GLU A 182 -6.58 -12.45 -20.92
CA GLU A 182 -6.17 -13.75 -20.35
C GLU A 182 -5.11 -13.58 -19.27
N LEU A 183 -5.24 -14.33 -18.16
CA LEU A 183 -4.27 -14.31 -17.06
C LEU A 183 -2.86 -14.70 -17.50
N ALA A 184 -2.72 -15.67 -18.42
CA ALA A 184 -1.43 -16.08 -18.96
C ALA A 184 -0.68 -14.94 -19.66
N LYS A 185 -1.42 -14.02 -20.32
CA LYS A 185 -0.82 -12.85 -20.95
C LYS A 185 -0.35 -11.84 -19.90
N ILE A 186 -1.18 -11.63 -18.87
CA ILE A 186 -0.82 -10.76 -17.73
C ILE A 186 0.44 -11.33 -17.06
N GLU A 187 0.47 -12.63 -16.76
CA GLU A 187 1.64 -13.28 -16.17
C GLU A 187 2.90 -13.03 -17.00
N LYS A 188 2.83 -13.32 -18.30
CA LYS A 188 3.97 -13.20 -19.21
C LYS A 188 4.57 -11.79 -19.23
N VAL A 189 3.75 -10.74 -19.25
CA VAL A 189 4.21 -9.36 -19.33
C VAL A 189 4.53 -8.79 -17.95
N MET A 190 3.70 -9.07 -16.95
CA MET A 190 3.79 -8.39 -15.66
C MET A 190 4.77 -9.03 -14.68
N ILE A 191 5.04 -10.35 -14.75
CA ILE A 191 5.98 -10.98 -13.81
C ILE A 191 7.40 -10.40 -13.94
N PRO A 192 8.02 -10.28 -15.13
CA PRO A 192 9.33 -9.63 -15.26
C PRO A 192 9.32 -8.17 -14.81
N PHE A 193 8.24 -7.44 -15.08
CA PHE A 193 8.04 -6.08 -14.61
C PHE A 193 8.02 -6.02 -13.08
N PHE A 194 7.23 -6.85 -12.40
CA PHE A 194 7.12 -6.88 -10.93
C PHE A 194 8.43 -7.27 -10.25
N ILE A 195 9.19 -8.20 -10.84
CA ILE A 195 10.51 -8.58 -10.32
C ILE A 195 11.45 -7.38 -10.33
N THR A 196 11.48 -6.61 -11.39
CA THR A 196 12.46 -5.54 -11.58
C THR A 196 12.01 -4.18 -11.04
N ARG A 197 10.71 -3.92 -10.87
CA ARG A 197 10.23 -2.66 -10.28
C ARG A 197 10.59 -2.48 -8.80
N GLN A 198 11.17 -3.52 -8.14
CA GLN A 198 11.66 -3.42 -6.77
C GLN A 198 12.77 -2.36 -6.63
N LEU A 199 13.39 -1.96 -7.75
CA LEU A 199 14.34 -0.84 -7.80
C LEU A 199 13.78 0.44 -7.16
N TYR A 200 12.51 0.75 -7.39
CA TYR A 200 11.86 1.97 -6.91
C TYR A 200 10.62 1.71 -6.04
N GLY A 201 10.04 0.52 -6.14
CA GLY A 201 8.84 0.14 -5.39
C GLY A 201 9.11 -0.48 -4.02
N GLY A 202 10.35 -0.86 -3.74
CA GLY A 202 10.73 -1.47 -2.48
C GLY A 202 10.92 -0.45 -1.35
N SER A 203 10.62 -0.86 -0.12
CA SER A 203 10.75 -0.01 1.08
C SER A 203 12.04 -0.25 1.87
N GLY A 204 12.94 -1.08 1.35
CA GLY A 204 14.20 -1.44 1.99
C GLY A 204 14.02 -2.27 3.27
N TRP A 205 14.97 -3.18 3.53
CA TRP A 205 14.97 -3.98 4.76
C TRP A 205 16.39 -4.45 5.12
N LEU A 206 16.78 -4.24 6.36
CA LEU A 206 18.05 -4.77 6.87
C LEU A 206 17.90 -6.25 7.22
N ILE A 207 18.80 -7.05 6.66
CA ILE A 207 19.01 -8.46 7.01
C ILE A 207 20.41 -8.65 7.56
N THR A 208 20.64 -9.75 8.26
CA THR A 208 21.99 -10.13 8.70
C THR A 208 22.31 -11.56 8.33
N ASN A 209 23.59 -11.85 8.24
CA ASN A 209 24.11 -13.19 8.02
C ASN A 209 25.38 -13.37 8.85
N ASN A 210 25.52 -14.51 9.54
CA ASN A 210 26.65 -14.81 10.43
C ASN A 210 28.02 -14.85 9.73
N LYS A 211 28.04 -14.92 8.38
CA LYS A 211 29.27 -14.94 7.58
C LYS A 211 29.65 -13.59 6.98
N THR A 212 28.66 -12.72 6.73
CA THR A 212 28.86 -11.48 5.97
C THR A 212 28.46 -10.22 6.73
N GLY A 213 27.81 -10.38 7.89
CA GLY A 213 27.24 -9.28 8.66
C GLY A 213 25.97 -8.69 8.02
N PRO A 214 25.52 -7.53 8.50
CA PRO A 214 24.31 -6.86 8.00
C PRO A 214 24.42 -6.45 6.54
N SER A 215 23.29 -6.53 5.82
CA SER A 215 23.14 -6.03 4.46
C SER A 215 21.74 -5.45 4.25
N LEU A 216 21.62 -4.55 3.29
CA LEU A 216 20.32 -3.96 2.91
C LEU A 216 19.74 -4.72 1.72
N CYS A 217 18.47 -5.10 1.83
CA CYS A 217 17.64 -5.52 0.70
C CYS A 217 16.82 -4.34 0.19
N LEU A 218 16.56 -4.27 -1.11
CA LEU A 218 15.79 -3.20 -1.73
C LEU A 218 14.31 -3.22 -1.30
N ALA A 219 13.77 -4.40 -0.97
CA ALA A 219 12.37 -4.58 -0.61
C ALA A 219 12.21 -5.67 0.45
N GLN A 220 11.06 -5.70 1.12
CA GLN A 220 10.71 -6.66 2.18
C GLN A 220 9.99 -7.89 1.64
N ARG A 221 8.87 -7.68 0.97
CA ARG A 221 7.98 -8.75 0.47
C ARG A 221 8.66 -9.78 -0.43
N PRO A 222 9.60 -9.40 -1.34
CA PRO A 222 10.34 -10.35 -2.17
C PRO A 222 11.00 -11.50 -1.41
N LEU A 223 11.41 -11.26 -0.16
CA LEU A 223 12.09 -12.27 0.65
C LEU A 223 11.19 -13.46 1.03
N VAL A 224 9.87 -13.27 1.03
CA VAL A 224 8.88 -14.26 1.46
C VAL A 224 7.99 -14.79 0.33
N MET A 225 8.07 -14.22 -0.87
CA MET A 225 7.31 -14.71 -2.03
C MET A 225 7.76 -16.11 -2.45
N GLN A 226 6.79 -16.94 -2.89
CA GLN A 226 7.02 -18.34 -3.19
C GLN A 226 6.62 -18.72 -4.63
N LEU A 227 5.60 -18.09 -5.19
CA LEU A 227 5.07 -18.39 -6.53
C LEU A 227 4.87 -17.09 -7.32
N THR A 228 4.79 -17.21 -8.64
CA THR A 228 4.42 -16.10 -9.52
C THR A 228 2.92 -15.81 -9.45
N MET A 229 2.09 -16.86 -9.51
CA MET A 229 0.64 -16.76 -9.47
C MET A 229 0.03 -17.90 -8.65
N SER A 230 -1.02 -17.60 -7.89
CA SER A 230 -1.82 -18.59 -7.14
C SER A 230 -3.12 -17.95 -6.63
N SER A 231 -4.16 -18.75 -6.41
CA SER A 231 -5.37 -18.31 -5.71
C SER A 231 -5.24 -18.28 -4.17
N GLY A 232 -4.20 -18.93 -3.61
CA GLY A 232 -3.90 -18.90 -2.18
C GLY A 232 -3.04 -17.69 -1.81
N THR A 233 -3.51 -16.84 -0.92
CA THR A 233 -2.77 -15.65 -0.44
C THR A 233 -1.75 -15.99 0.61
N THR A 234 -2.19 -16.61 1.70
CA THR A 234 -1.39 -16.84 2.91
C THR A 234 -0.50 -18.08 2.79
N SER A 235 -1.01 -19.15 2.18
CA SER A 235 -0.29 -20.44 2.08
C SER A 235 0.80 -20.45 1.03
N ASN A 236 0.63 -19.74 -0.08
CA ASN A 236 1.52 -19.81 -1.25
C ASN A 236 2.21 -18.49 -1.59
N ARG A 237 1.84 -17.39 -0.97
CA ARG A 237 2.42 -16.04 -1.15
C ARG A 237 2.86 -15.75 -2.60
N PRO A 238 1.93 -15.68 -3.57
CA PRO A 238 2.25 -15.39 -4.97
C PRO A 238 2.53 -13.91 -5.18
N LEU A 239 3.13 -13.55 -6.34
CA LEU A 239 3.24 -12.15 -6.75
C LEU A 239 1.87 -11.61 -7.16
N ILE A 240 1.11 -12.42 -7.90
CA ILE A 240 -0.26 -12.13 -8.34
C ILE A 240 -1.21 -13.14 -7.72
N ASN A 241 -2.22 -12.66 -7.01
CA ASN A 241 -3.32 -13.49 -6.54
C ASN A 241 -4.37 -13.60 -7.64
N THR A 242 -4.73 -14.83 -8.01
CA THR A 242 -5.69 -15.12 -9.08
C THR A 242 -7.12 -15.32 -8.59
N ARG A 243 -7.39 -15.12 -7.28
CA ARG A 243 -8.76 -15.15 -6.76
C ARG A 243 -9.52 -13.96 -7.33
N ASP A 244 -10.49 -14.25 -8.18
CA ASP A 244 -11.26 -13.24 -8.89
C ASP A 244 -12.47 -12.82 -8.06
N GLU A 245 -12.33 -11.72 -7.36
CA GLU A 245 -13.39 -11.07 -6.58
C GLU A 245 -13.49 -9.62 -7.06
N PRO A 246 -14.13 -9.37 -8.23
CA PRO A 246 -14.06 -8.04 -8.87
C PRO A 246 -14.85 -6.98 -8.09
N HIS A 247 -15.82 -7.37 -7.25
CA HIS A 247 -16.76 -6.45 -6.60
C HIS A 247 -17.36 -5.42 -7.59
N ALA A 248 -17.57 -5.84 -8.84
CA ALA A 248 -18.05 -5.07 -9.98
C ALA A 248 -18.75 -6.01 -10.96
N ALA A 249 -19.18 -5.50 -12.13
CA ALA A 249 -19.70 -6.33 -13.22
C ALA A 249 -18.61 -7.29 -13.73
N GLY A 250 -18.60 -8.52 -13.25
CA GLY A 250 -17.53 -9.51 -13.47
C GLY A 250 -17.43 -10.03 -14.90
N ASP A 251 -18.48 -9.85 -15.71
CA ASP A 251 -18.46 -10.08 -17.16
C ASP A 251 -17.64 -9.03 -17.92
N LEU A 252 -17.49 -7.82 -17.37
CA LEU A 252 -16.75 -6.71 -17.98
C LEU A 252 -15.38 -6.50 -17.36
N LEU A 253 -15.26 -6.67 -16.05
CA LEU A 253 -14.07 -6.31 -15.27
C LEU A 253 -13.59 -7.48 -14.41
N ARG A 254 -12.28 -7.57 -14.30
CA ARG A 254 -11.56 -8.42 -13.36
C ARG A 254 -10.78 -7.54 -12.38
N ARG A 255 -10.66 -7.99 -11.14
CA ARG A 255 -9.73 -7.43 -10.15
C ARG A 255 -8.37 -8.10 -10.28
N LEU A 256 -7.38 -7.39 -10.79
CA LEU A 256 -5.99 -7.84 -10.72
C LEU A 256 -5.44 -7.50 -9.35
N HIS A 257 -5.16 -8.53 -8.54
CA HIS A 257 -4.73 -8.41 -7.16
C HIS A 257 -3.24 -8.74 -7.03
N ILE A 258 -2.42 -7.72 -6.79
CA ILE A 258 -0.95 -7.79 -6.71
C ILE A 258 -0.55 -7.74 -5.25
N ILE A 259 0.21 -8.76 -4.78
CA ILE A 259 0.58 -8.87 -3.36
C ILE A 259 2.09 -8.80 -3.10
N ILE A 260 2.90 -8.56 -4.13
CA ILE A 260 4.37 -8.39 -4.02
C ILE A 260 4.78 -7.03 -3.46
N GLY A 261 3.91 -6.04 -3.43
CA GLY A 261 4.25 -4.67 -3.05
C GLY A 261 4.66 -4.52 -1.59
N ASP A 262 5.61 -3.62 -1.32
CA ASP A 262 5.89 -3.14 0.03
C ASP A 262 5.03 -1.93 0.38
N ALA A 263 4.72 -1.74 1.67
CA ALA A 263 4.10 -0.54 2.19
C ALA A 263 5.15 0.58 2.30
N ASN A 264 5.17 1.49 1.34
CA ASN A 264 6.14 2.58 1.28
C ASN A 264 5.82 3.70 2.28
N MET A 265 6.85 4.22 2.97
CA MET A 265 6.73 5.46 3.75
C MET A 265 6.72 6.68 2.83
N SER A 266 7.44 6.63 1.71
CA SER A 266 7.42 7.69 0.71
C SER A 266 6.17 7.64 -0.18
N PRO A 267 5.39 8.72 -0.26
CA PRO A 267 4.27 8.81 -1.20
C PRO A 267 4.74 8.78 -2.66
N TRP A 268 5.96 9.22 -2.95
CA TRP A 268 6.53 9.21 -4.28
C TRP A 268 6.88 7.80 -4.77
N ALA A 269 7.49 6.98 -3.90
CA ALA A 269 7.77 5.58 -4.20
C ALA A 269 6.47 4.81 -4.48
N GLN A 270 5.46 5.04 -3.66
CA GLN A 270 4.15 4.43 -3.82
C GLN A 270 3.46 4.90 -5.09
N TRP A 271 3.47 6.20 -5.37
CA TRP A 271 2.88 6.75 -6.60
C TRP A 271 3.54 6.21 -7.86
N LEU A 272 4.88 6.21 -7.93
CA LEU A 272 5.59 5.65 -9.08
C LEU A 272 5.27 4.16 -9.28
N LYS A 273 5.24 3.40 -8.19
CA LYS A 273 4.88 1.97 -8.21
C LYS A 273 3.49 1.75 -8.82
N LEU A 274 2.48 2.49 -8.35
CA LEU A 274 1.11 2.37 -8.84
C LEU A 274 0.96 2.89 -10.27
N ALA A 275 1.53 4.05 -10.57
CA ALA A 275 1.46 4.66 -11.89
C ALA A 275 2.15 3.81 -12.96
N ALA A 276 3.41 3.41 -12.74
CA ALA A 276 4.14 2.57 -13.69
C ALA A 276 3.42 1.23 -13.94
N THR A 277 2.84 0.63 -12.90
CA THR A 277 2.05 -0.60 -13.05
C THR A 277 0.82 -0.36 -13.92
N SER A 278 0.07 0.72 -13.67
CA SER A 278 -1.10 1.08 -14.47
C SER A 278 -0.73 1.32 -15.94
N LEU A 279 0.37 2.03 -16.20
CA LEU A 279 0.86 2.30 -17.56
C LEU A 279 1.26 1.03 -18.32
N VAL A 280 1.93 0.07 -17.65
CA VAL A 280 2.27 -1.21 -18.28
C VAL A 280 1.03 -2.07 -18.51
N LEU A 281 0.03 -2.02 -17.62
CA LEU A 281 -1.24 -2.70 -17.83
C LEU A 281 -2.00 -2.15 -19.05
N ASP A 282 -1.89 -0.86 -19.35
CA ASP A 282 -2.48 -0.29 -20.57
C ASP A 282 -1.86 -0.89 -21.85
N LEU A 283 -0.56 -1.23 -21.81
CA LEU A 283 0.09 -1.97 -22.91
C LEU A 283 -0.45 -3.40 -23.02
N VAL A 284 -0.72 -4.06 -21.88
CA VAL A 284 -1.28 -5.43 -21.87
C VAL A 284 -2.68 -5.46 -22.45
N GLU A 285 -3.48 -4.43 -22.21
CA GLU A 285 -4.83 -4.29 -22.74
C GLU A 285 -4.88 -4.00 -24.24
N ASP A 286 -3.84 -3.36 -24.81
CA ASP A 286 -3.67 -3.15 -26.24
C ASP A 286 -2.85 -4.29 -26.86
N GLU A 287 -3.53 -5.40 -27.16
CA GLU A 287 -2.91 -6.61 -27.63
C GLU A 287 -2.11 -6.43 -28.93
N MET A 288 -2.58 -5.58 -29.81
CA MET A 288 -1.91 -5.30 -31.08
C MET A 288 -0.59 -4.53 -30.89
N PHE A 289 -0.48 -3.73 -29.83
CA PHE A 289 0.75 -2.99 -29.54
C PHE A 289 1.90 -3.92 -29.12
N LEU A 290 1.58 -5.00 -28.41
CA LEU A 290 2.57 -5.97 -27.93
C LEU A 290 2.87 -7.10 -28.92
N GLU A 291 2.20 -7.13 -30.07
CA GLU A 291 2.40 -8.17 -31.09
C GLU A 291 3.87 -8.20 -31.57
N GLY A 292 4.44 -9.40 -31.61
CA GLY A 292 5.83 -9.63 -32.03
C GLY A 292 6.90 -9.29 -30.98
N LEU A 293 6.52 -8.78 -29.79
CA LEU A 293 7.47 -8.59 -28.69
C LEU A 293 7.64 -9.86 -27.87
N ASP A 294 8.88 -10.14 -27.48
CA ASP A 294 9.21 -11.28 -26.62
C ASP A 294 9.23 -10.89 -25.14
N PHE A 295 8.32 -11.49 -24.39
CA PHE A 295 8.21 -11.40 -22.93
C PHE A 295 8.42 -12.75 -22.27
N SER A 296 9.28 -13.62 -22.85
CA SER A 296 9.59 -14.92 -22.23
C SER A 296 10.03 -14.71 -20.78
N PRO A 297 9.38 -15.36 -19.80
CA PRO A 297 9.71 -15.13 -18.41
C PRO A 297 11.15 -15.58 -18.10
N PRO A 298 11.81 -14.93 -17.14
CA PRO A 298 13.14 -15.36 -16.71
C PRO A 298 13.08 -16.74 -16.06
N ASN A 299 14.17 -17.51 -16.18
CA ASN A 299 14.31 -18.75 -15.45
C ASN A 299 14.29 -18.50 -13.94
N ASN A 300 13.57 -19.35 -13.20
CA ASN A 300 13.46 -19.26 -11.74
C ASN A 300 13.08 -17.84 -11.24
N PRO A 301 11.91 -17.31 -11.60
CA PRO A 301 11.54 -15.91 -11.36
C PRO A 301 11.57 -15.52 -9.87
N ILE A 302 11.26 -16.44 -8.96
CA ILE A 302 11.30 -16.18 -7.50
C ILE A 302 12.74 -16.08 -6.97
N THR A 303 13.66 -16.89 -7.50
CA THR A 303 15.08 -16.78 -7.15
C THR A 303 15.64 -15.46 -7.66
N LEU A 304 15.37 -15.12 -8.93
CA LEU A 304 15.79 -13.86 -9.53
C LEU A 304 15.23 -12.64 -8.75
N LEU A 305 13.96 -12.68 -8.35
CA LEU A 305 13.35 -11.64 -7.53
C LEU A 305 14.16 -11.39 -6.24
N ARG A 306 14.56 -12.46 -5.55
CA ARG A 306 15.36 -12.38 -4.33
C ARG A 306 16.78 -11.88 -4.59
N ASP A 307 17.39 -12.28 -5.69
CA ASP A 307 18.74 -11.87 -6.07
C ASP A 307 18.77 -10.38 -6.41
N ILE A 308 17.83 -9.89 -7.23
CA ILE A 308 17.66 -8.45 -7.53
C ILE A 308 17.40 -7.66 -6.24
N CYS A 309 16.57 -8.19 -5.34
CA CYS A 309 16.26 -7.53 -4.08
C CYS A 309 17.50 -7.33 -3.19
N LYS A 310 18.48 -8.23 -3.23
CA LYS A 310 19.73 -8.18 -2.45
C LYS A 310 20.85 -7.42 -3.14
N ASP A 311 20.67 -7.06 -4.40
CA ASP A 311 21.67 -6.38 -5.21
C ASP A 311 21.51 -4.86 -5.14
N THR A 312 22.30 -4.23 -4.28
CA THR A 312 22.36 -2.76 -4.15
C THR A 312 23.22 -2.08 -5.21
N THR A 313 23.82 -2.84 -6.13
CA THR A 313 24.53 -2.31 -7.31
C THR A 313 23.67 -2.27 -8.56
N PHE A 314 22.49 -2.92 -8.54
CA PHE A 314 21.54 -3.02 -9.64
C PHE A 314 22.08 -3.71 -10.90
N SER A 315 23.14 -4.51 -10.74
CA SER A 315 23.93 -5.09 -11.83
C SER A 315 23.66 -6.58 -12.10
N THR A 316 22.88 -7.25 -11.25
CA THR A 316 22.53 -8.68 -11.39
C THR A 316 22.02 -8.98 -12.80
N PRO A 317 22.75 -9.80 -13.61
CA PRO A 317 22.35 -10.12 -14.97
C PRO A 317 21.36 -11.30 -14.99
N PHE A 318 20.43 -11.28 -15.92
CA PHE A 318 19.52 -12.39 -16.19
C PHE A 318 19.06 -12.40 -17.64
N PHE A 319 18.63 -13.56 -18.12
CA PHE A 319 18.06 -13.70 -19.45
C PHE A 319 16.53 -13.60 -19.42
N MET A 320 15.97 -12.82 -20.36
CA MET A 320 14.57 -12.83 -20.73
C MET A 320 14.50 -13.18 -22.22
N GLY A 321 14.05 -14.42 -22.52
CA GLY A 321 14.26 -15.00 -23.84
C GLY A 321 15.76 -15.04 -24.19
N PRO A 322 16.17 -14.63 -25.39
CA PRO A 322 17.57 -14.62 -25.81
C PRO A 322 18.35 -13.37 -25.32
N LYS A 323 17.68 -12.37 -24.73
CA LYS A 323 18.29 -11.09 -24.36
C LYS A 323 18.77 -11.10 -22.92
N LEU A 324 19.99 -10.59 -22.72
CA LEU A 324 20.55 -10.33 -21.40
C LEU A 324 20.07 -8.97 -20.89
N HIS A 325 19.56 -8.98 -19.65
CA HIS A 325 19.07 -7.79 -18.95
C HIS A 325 19.69 -7.67 -17.56
N THR A 326 19.64 -6.45 -17.02
CA THR A 326 19.65 -6.15 -15.58
C THR A 326 18.28 -5.61 -15.21
N ALA A 327 18.00 -5.44 -13.92
CA ALA A 327 16.74 -4.85 -13.49
C ALA A 327 16.52 -3.45 -14.08
N VAL A 328 17.59 -2.63 -14.17
CA VAL A 328 17.54 -1.29 -14.76
C VAL A 328 17.24 -1.35 -16.25
N SER A 329 17.96 -2.18 -17.01
CA SER A 329 17.76 -2.27 -18.45
C SER A 329 16.38 -2.80 -18.84
N LEU A 330 15.82 -3.71 -18.03
CA LEU A 330 14.46 -4.19 -18.27
C LEU A 330 13.41 -3.14 -17.93
N GLN A 331 13.57 -2.41 -16.83
CA GLN A 331 12.68 -1.28 -16.53
C GLN A 331 12.77 -0.17 -17.60
N ARG A 332 13.95 0.06 -18.18
CA ARG A 332 14.12 0.96 -19.32
C ARG A 332 13.33 0.47 -20.54
N PHE A 333 13.40 -0.81 -20.84
CA PHE A 333 12.61 -1.41 -21.92
C PHE A 333 11.09 -1.18 -21.74
N TYR A 334 10.55 -1.37 -20.53
CA TYR A 334 9.14 -1.07 -20.27
C TYR A 334 8.82 0.42 -20.39
N LEU A 335 9.70 1.28 -19.90
CA LEU A 335 9.53 2.73 -20.03
C LEU A 335 9.52 3.17 -21.50
N ASP A 336 10.42 2.64 -22.32
CA ASP A 336 10.50 2.93 -23.77
C ASP A 336 9.20 2.52 -24.48
N LEU A 337 8.64 1.35 -24.11
CA LEU A 337 7.33 0.91 -24.62
C LEU A 337 6.20 1.87 -24.21
N VAL A 338 6.18 2.30 -22.95
CA VAL A 338 5.19 3.25 -22.44
C VAL A 338 5.32 4.60 -23.14
N GLN A 339 6.53 5.11 -23.30
CA GLN A 339 6.78 6.36 -24.03
C GLN A 339 6.33 6.27 -25.49
N ARG A 340 6.65 5.16 -26.15
CA ARG A 340 6.20 4.92 -27.52
C ARG A 340 4.67 4.89 -27.61
N TYR A 341 4.02 4.21 -26.68
CA TYR A 341 2.56 4.06 -26.62
C TYR A 341 1.83 5.40 -26.44
N TYR A 342 2.28 6.19 -25.46
CA TYR A 342 1.58 7.42 -25.06
C TYR A 342 2.06 8.67 -25.77
N LEU A 343 3.36 8.77 -26.09
CA LEU A 343 3.97 10.03 -26.54
C LEU A 343 4.34 10.03 -28.02
N VAL A 344 4.48 8.86 -28.65
CA VAL A 344 4.87 8.74 -30.06
C VAL A 344 3.71 8.26 -30.92
N GLU A 345 3.08 7.14 -30.54
CA GLU A 345 1.95 6.57 -31.29
C GLU A 345 0.59 7.12 -30.82
N GLU A 346 0.58 7.83 -29.70
CA GLU A 346 -0.61 8.48 -29.11
C GLU A 346 -1.82 7.54 -29.06
N ARG A 347 -1.58 6.26 -28.70
CA ARG A 347 -2.63 5.23 -28.67
C ARG A 347 -3.67 5.47 -27.59
N ARG A 348 -3.27 6.17 -26.53
CA ARG A 348 -4.14 6.65 -25.46
C ARG A 348 -3.73 8.06 -25.06
N GLU A 349 -4.68 8.87 -24.60
CA GLU A 349 -4.40 10.22 -24.12
C GLU A 349 -3.44 10.19 -22.92
N ALA A 350 -2.36 10.95 -23.03
CA ALA A 350 -1.43 11.18 -21.93
C ALA A 350 -1.90 12.39 -21.11
N THR A 351 -2.59 12.14 -19.99
CA THR A 351 -2.91 13.19 -19.02
C THR A 351 -1.64 13.79 -18.43
N GLN A 352 -1.76 14.94 -17.74
CA GLN A 352 -0.59 15.54 -17.07
C GLN A 352 0.01 14.60 -16.02
N GLU A 353 -0.81 13.83 -15.27
CA GLU A 353 -0.33 12.85 -14.31
C GLU A 353 0.48 11.73 -14.99
N ILE A 354 0.01 11.23 -16.13
CA ILE A 354 0.73 10.22 -16.93
C ILE A 354 2.08 10.76 -17.43
N ARG A 355 2.10 11.99 -17.96
CA ARG A 355 3.37 12.64 -18.39
C ARG A 355 4.34 12.81 -17.24
N ASN A 356 3.86 13.21 -16.08
CA ASN A 356 4.66 13.35 -14.86
C ASN A 356 5.21 12.00 -14.40
N ALA A 357 4.41 10.93 -14.44
CA ALA A 357 4.82 9.58 -14.06
C ALA A 357 5.92 9.04 -15.00
N ILE A 358 5.77 9.20 -16.31
CA ILE A 358 6.77 8.83 -17.31
C ILE A 358 8.08 9.59 -17.06
N ALA A 359 8.00 10.91 -16.85
CA ALA A 359 9.17 11.75 -16.63
C ALA A 359 9.88 11.40 -15.31
N PHE A 360 9.12 11.10 -14.25
CA PHE A 360 9.70 10.69 -12.96
C PHE A 360 10.34 9.30 -13.03
N TRP A 361 9.67 8.35 -13.69
CA TRP A 361 10.23 7.01 -13.91
C TRP A 361 11.54 7.07 -14.68
N GLN A 362 11.59 7.85 -15.77
CA GLN A 362 12.81 8.08 -16.53
C GLN A 362 13.93 8.68 -15.65
N ALA A 363 13.62 9.75 -14.91
CA ALA A 363 14.62 10.42 -14.08
C ALA A 363 15.15 9.53 -12.96
N VAL A 364 14.32 8.64 -12.41
CA VAL A 364 14.74 7.62 -11.44
C VAL A 364 15.73 6.64 -12.07
N LEU A 365 15.41 6.08 -13.24
CA LEU A 365 16.32 5.15 -13.94
C LEU A 365 17.63 5.85 -14.34
N ASP A 366 17.56 7.08 -14.83
CA ASP A 366 18.75 7.89 -15.17
C ASP A 366 19.66 8.14 -13.96
N ALA A 367 19.09 8.37 -12.78
CA ALA A 367 19.85 8.57 -11.55
C ALA A 367 20.51 7.26 -11.08
N ILE A 368 19.83 6.13 -11.21
CA ILE A 368 20.38 4.80 -10.87
C ILE A 368 21.56 4.49 -11.81
N GLU A 369 21.42 4.67 -13.12
CA GLU A 369 22.47 4.43 -14.12
C GLU A 369 23.71 5.29 -13.88
N ARG A 370 23.54 6.53 -13.40
CA ARG A 370 24.64 7.42 -13.01
C ARG A 370 25.17 7.17 -11.60
N SER A 371 24.64 6.19 -10.88
CA SER A 371 24.96 5.95 -9.46
C SER A 371 24.71 7.16 -8.54
N ASP A 372 23.79 8.06 -8.93
CA ASP A 372 23.42 9.26 -8.18
C ASP A 372 22.31 8.93 -7.17
N ILE A 373 22.65 8.03 -6.25
CA ILE A 373 21.73 7.44 -5.27
C ILE A 373 21.19 8.50 -4.29
N ALA A 374 22.03 9.47 -3.91
CA ALA A 374 21.64 10.52 -2.97
C ALA A 374 20.45 11.34 -3.51
N LEU A 375 20.41 11.58 -4.82
CA LEU A 375 19.34 12.29 -5.50
C LEU A 375 17.98 11.63 -5.31
N LEU A 376 17.94 10.30 -5.15
CA LEU A 376 16.73 9.50 -5.01
C LEU A 376 16.25 9.37 -3.55
N ALA A 377 17.13 9.63 -2.58
CA ALA A 377 16.85 9.46 -1.16
C ALA A 377 15.62 10.25 -0.64
N PRO A 378 15.28 11.46 -1.12
CA PRO A 378 14.07 12.16 -0.72
C PRO A 378 12.77 11.53 -1.20
N PHE A 379 12.83 10.66 -2.21
CA PHE A 379 11.67 10.16 -2.95
C PHE A 379 11.44 8.66 -2.80
N LEU A 380 12.48 7.87 -2.62
CA LEU A 380 12.42 6.40 -2.63
C LEU A 380 12.97 5.81 -1.33
N ASP A 381 12.19 4.97 -0.67
CA ASP A 381 12.47 4.45 0.66
C ASP A 381 13.78 3.65 0.76
N ASN A 382 14.03 2.76 -0.20
CA ASN A 382 15.24 1.94 -0.23
C ASN A 382 16.52 2.79 -0.36
N PHE A 383 16.47 3.86 -1.17
CA PHE A 383 17.58 4.81 -1.31
C PHE A 383 17.73 5.72 -0.09
N ALA A 384 16.61 6.13 0.52
CA ALA A 384 16.62 6.86 1.80
C ALA A 384 17.34 6.05 2.89
N LYS A 385 16.98 4.76 3.02
CA LYS A 385 17.61 3.85 3.98
C LYS A 385 19.08 3.60 3.66
N LEU A 386 19.42 3.43 2.38
CA LEU A 386 20.81 3.25 1.96
C LEU A 386 21.68 4.44 2.39
N CYS A 387 21.21 5.67 2.14
CA CYS A 387 21.90 6.89 2.59
C CYS A 387 21.92 7.02 4.12
N LEU A 388 20.81 6.71 4.79
CA LEU A 388 20.72 6.78 6.25
C LEU A 388 21.71 5.83 6.93
N PHE A 389 21.74 4.56 6.51
CA PHE A 389 22.61 3.57 7.12
C PHE A 389 24.08 3.78 6.77
N ASP A 390 24.40 4.20 5.54
CA ASP A 390 25.78 4.58 5.18
C ASP A 390 26.28 5.75 6.04
N THR A 391 25.42 6.74 6.33
CA THR A 391 25.78 7.85 7.23
C THR A 391 26.06 7.36 8.66
N ILE A 392 25.29 6.39 9.15
CA ILE A 392 25.47 5.86 10.51
C ILE A 392 26.78 5.08 10.67
N ILE A 393 27.21 4.37 9.61
CA ILE A 393 28.44 3.55 9.66
C ILE A 393 29.65 4.21 9.00
N GLN A 394 29.55 5.48 8.60
CA GLN A 394 30.57 6.18 7.81
C GLN A 394 31.97 6.13 8.45
N GLU A 395 32.09 6.20 9.79
CA GLU A 395 33.35 6.15 10.53
C GLU A 395 34.05 4.79 10.39
N THR A 396 33.35 3.73 10.03
CA THR A 396 33.94 2.40 9.82
C THR A 396 34.62 2.26 8.46
N GLY A 397 34.41 3.20 7.54
CA GLY A 397 34.83 3.12 6.13
C GLY A 397 34.11 2.06 5.31
N LEU A 398 32.98 1.55 5.83
CA LEU A 398 32.12 0.57 5.14
C LEU A 398 30.94 1.26 4.47
N SER A 399 30.29 0.58 3.52
CA SER A 399 29.06 1.05 2.86
C SER A 399 28.12 -0.09 2.55
N PHE A 400 26.81 0.13 2.78
CA PHE A 400 25.75 -0.79 2.38
C PHE A 400 25.49 -0.79 0.86
N LYS A 401 26.08 0.15 0.11
CA LYS A 401 26.08 0.14 -1.37
C LYS A 401 26.82 -1.06 -1.94
N LYS A 402 27.73 -1.65 -1.17
CA LYS A 402 28.47 -2.84 -1.55
C LYS A 402 27.70 -4.09 -1.10
N PRO A 403 27.23 -4.94 -2.02
CA PRO A 403 26.50 -6.17 -1.68
C PRO A 403 27.33 -7.10 -0.81
N ALA A 404 26.66 -7.91 0.00
CA ALA A 404 27.34 -8.81 0.95
C ALA A 404 28.27 -9.82 0.28
N HIS A 405 27.95 -10.28 -0.94
CA HIS A 405 28.77 -11.25 -1.68
C HIS A 405 30.07 -10.66 -2.22
N ASP A 406 30.13 -9.33 -2.49
CA ASP A 406 31.30 -8.63 -3.03
C ASP A 406 32.27 -8.16 -1.95
N ARG A 407 31.93 -8.31 -0.67
CA ARG A 407 32.77 -7.88 0.45
C ARG A 407 34.01 -8.75 0.60
N SER A 408 35.16 -8.11 0.74
CA SER A 408 36.40 -8.77 1.10
C SER A 408 36.33 -9.42 2.50
N SER A 409 37.25 -10.33 2.82
CA SER A 409 37.31 -10.95 4.13
C SER A 409 37.48 -9.92 5.27
N SER A 410 38.24 -8.86 5.03
CA SER A 410 38.43 -7.77 6.00
C SER A 410 37.13 -6.97 6.22
N GLU A 411 36.42 -6.62 5.14
CA GLU A 411 35.15 -5.92 5.23
C GLU A 411 34.10 -6.77 5.95
N ARG A 412 34.00 -8.07 5.63
CA ARG A 412 33.07 -9.00 6.32
C ARG A 412 33.31 -9.02 7.83
N LYS A 413 34.59 -9.09 8.26
CA LYS A 413 34.93 -9.04 9.68
C LYS A 413 34.45 -7.76 10.33
N LYS A 414 34.69 -6.60 9.72
CA LYS A 414 34.24 -5.30 10.23
C LYS A 414 32.68 -5.20 10.23
N PHE A 415 31.99 -5.71 9.20
CA PHE A 415 30.53 -5.72 9.18
C PHE A 415 29.91 -6.58 10.30
N LEU A 416 30.59 -7.66 10.72
CA LEU A 416 30.17 -8.49 11.86
C LEU A 416 30.32 -7.79 13.21
N GLU A 417 31.13 -6.76 13.28
CA GLU A 417 31.33 -5.93 14.50
C GLU A 417 30.29 -4.81 14.65
N ILE A 418 29.48 -4.54 13.58
CA ILE A 418 28.43 -3.52 13.62
C ILE A 418 27.29 -3.98 14.54
N PRO A 419 26.82 -3.16 15.49
CA PRO A 419 25.68 -3.47 16.35
C PRO A 419 24.38 -3.57 15.53
N PHE A 420 24.05 -4.77 15.07
CA PHE A 420 22.91 -5.02 14.20
C PHE A 420 21.58 -4.58 14.82
N ASP A 421 21.36 -4.88 16.11
CA ASP A 421 20.11 -4.56 16.81
C ASP A 421 19.79 -3.06 16.79
N ARG A 422 20.84 -2.22 16.91
CA ARG A 422 20.68 -0.76 16.83
C ARG A 422 20.25 -0.32 15.43
N LEU A 423 20.88 -0.86 14.38
CA LEU A 423 20.50 -0.57 13.00
C LEU A 423 19.10 -1.10 12.70
N LYS A 424 18.77 -2.28 13.19
CA LYS A 424 17.47 -2.90 13.00
C LYS A 424 16.35 -2.14 13.70
N SER A 425 16.60 -1.60 14.89
CA SER A 425 15.67 -0.71 15.57
C SER A 425 15.39 0.56 14.76
N LEU A 426 16.41 1.15 14.13
CA LEU A 426 16.24 2.31 13.25
C LEU A 426 15.48 1.95 11.97
N ASP A 427 15.75 0.77 11.40
CA ASP A 427 15.02 0.23 10.25
C ASP A 427 13.52 0.09 10.57
N LEU A 428 13.18 -0.45 11.74
CA LEU A 428 11.79 -0.52 12.18
C LEU A 428 11.20 0.88 12.42
N MET A 429 11.91 1.74 13.14
CA MET A 429 11.45 3.11 13.42
C MET A 429 11.31 3.98 12.17
N TYR A 430 11.92 3.58 11.05
CA TYR A 430 11.68 4.21 9.74
C TYR A 430 10.21 4.07 9.33
N HIS A 431 9.61 2.92 9.62
CA HIS A 431 8.21 2.61 9.29
C HIS A 431 7.20 3.03 10.38
N ARG A 432 7.62 3.79 11.35
CA ARG A 432 6.76 4.26 12.43
C ARG A 432 5.67 5.18 11.88
N VAL A 433 4.39 4.85 12.18
CA VAL A 433 3.24 5.63 11.68
C VAL A 433 3.19 7.00 12.34
N LEU A 434 3.41 7.08 13.65
CA LEU A 434 3.42 8.34 14.40
C LEU A 434 4.55 9.26 13.93
N ARG A 435 4.23 10.33 13.19
CA ARG A 435 5.19 11.21 12.47
C ARG A 435 6.32 11.74 13.36
N ARG A 436 6.02 12.20 14.61
CA ARG A 436 7.04 12.74 15.52
C ARG A 436 8.09 11.72 15.97
N GLU A 437 7.79 10.41 15.91
CA GLU A 437 8.69 9.32 16.25
C GLU A 437 9.37 8.71 15.01
N SER A 438 8.78 8.88 13.83
CA SER A 438 9.24 8.27 12.58
C SER A 438 10.65 8.72 12.18
N VAL A 439 11.53 7.76 11.94
CA VAL A 439 12.86 8.00 11.37
C VAL A 439 12.74 8.51 9.93
N TYR A 440 11.76 8.00 9.15
CA TYR A 440 11.45 8.54 7.82
C TYR A 440 11.14 10.04 7.86
N ALA A 441 10.21 10.47 8.73
CA ALA A 441 9.84 11.87 8.82
C ALA A 441 11.03 12.77 9.26
N LYS A 442 11.86 12.28 10.17
CA LYS A 442 13.08 12.98 10.59
C LYS A 442 14.11 13.06 9.46
N PHE A 443 14.31 11.98 8.71
CA PHE A 443 15.21 11.93 7.58
C PHE A 443 14.80 12.91 6.47
N GLN A 444 13.50 13.01 6.16
CA GLN A 444 12.96 13.96 5.18
C GLN A 444 13.26 15.43 5.52
N ASN A 445 13.51 15.74 6.79
CA ASN A 445 13.85 17.08 7.29
C ASN A 445 15.37 17.35 7.36
N THR A 446 16.22 16.42 6.91
CA THR A 446 17.66 16.64 6.86
C THR A 446 18.06 17.62 5.75
N SER A 447 19.25 18.22 5.88
CA SER A 447 19.83 19.07 4.81
C SER A 447 20.01 18.28 3.52
N LEU A 448 20.50 17.05 3.60
CA LEU A 448 20.63 16.15 2.46
C LEU A 448 19.32 16.05 1.66
N CYS A 449 18.21 15.68 2.32
CA CYS A 449 16.94 15.52 1.61
C CYS A 449 16.43 16.84 1.02
N ARG A 450 16.60 17.97 1.72
CA ARG A 450 16.15 19.28 1.20
C ARG A 450 16.97 19.71 -0.02
N GLU A 451 18.29 19.54 0.01
CA GLU A 451 19.16 19.89 -1.10
C GLU A 451 18.93 19.01 -2.33
N GLU A 452 18.87 17.69 -2.13
CA GLU A 452 18.65 16.76 -3.24
C GLU A 452 17.23 16.91 -3.84
N ARG A 453 16.21 17.16 -3.02
CA ARG A 453 14.87 17.51 -3.51
C ARG A 453 14.90 18.76 -4.37
N LYS A 454 15.60 19.81 -3.94
CA LYS A 454 15.74 21.04 -4.73
C LYS A 454 16.44 20.78 -6.07
N LYS A 455 17.53 20.02 -6.08
CA LYS A 455 18.24 19.65 -7.32
C LYS A 455 17.33 18.87 -8.28
N PHE A 456 16.57 17.91 -7.77
CA PHE A 456 15.68 17.08 -8.60
C PHE A 456 14.49 17.88 -9.13
N SER A 457 13.95 18.79 -8.32
CA SER A 457 12.84 19.67 -8.72
C SER A 457 13.21 20.66 -9.82
N THR A 458 14.48 21.01 -10.00
CA THR A 458 14.90 21.83 -11.14
C THR A 458 14.72 21.11 -12.48
N ARG A 459 14.77 19.78 -12.48
CA ARG A 459 14.56 18.92 -13.66
C ARG A 459 13.09 18.57 -13.85
N LEU A 460 12.36 18.41 -12.76
CA LEU A 460 10.95 18.00 -12.72
C LEU A 460 10.17 18.98 -11.83
N PRO A 461 9.72 20.12 -12.36
CA PRO A 461 9.09 21.19 -11.59
C PRO A 461 7.88 20.77 -10.76
N PHE A 462 7.15 19.74 -11.17
CA PHE A 462 6.00 19.22 -10.40
C PHE A 462 6.41 18.62 -9.05
N LEU A 463 7.69 18.24 -8.86
CA LEU A 463 8.23 17.77 -7.59
C LEU A 463 8.46 18.92 -6.58
N ALA A 464 8.58 20.16 -7.07
CA ALA A 464 8.69 21.35 -6.22
C ALA A 464 7.34 21.78 -5.66
N ASN A 465 6.27 21.51 -6.40
CA ASN A 465 4.91 21.75 -5.96
C ASN A 465 4.50 20.63 -5.01
N GLU A 466 3.66 20.96 -4.05
CA GLU A 466 3.11 20.00 -3.10
C GLU A 466 2.17 19.03 -3.82
N PHE A 467 2.73 18.02 -4.47
CA PHE A 467 1.97 17.01 -5.23
C PHE A 467 1.10 16.14 -4.31
N PHE A 468 1.51 16.02 -3.03
CA PHE A 468 0.77 15.37 -1.95
C PHE A 468 0.72 16.33 -0.77
N THR A 469 -0.37 17.08 -0.63
CA THR A 469 -0.52 18.06 0.46
C THR A 469 -1.19 17.45 1.68
N ASP A 470 -0.91 18.01 2.86
CA ASP A 470 -1.66 17.63 4.07
C ASP A 470 -3.16 17.98 3.90
N ALA A 471 -3.51 19.03 3.16
CA ALA A 471 -4.89 19.38 2.83
C ALA A 471 -5.59 18.34 1.94
N ASP A 472 -4.87 17.76 0.94
CA ASP A 472 -5.41 16.66 0.13
C ASP A 472 -5.70 15.44 1.02
N ILE A 473 -4.79 15.11 1.94
CA ILE A 473 -4.93 13.98 2.86
C ILE A 473 -6.08 14.20 3.84
N GLU A 474 -6.19 15.39 4.39
CA GLU A 474 -7.31 15.77 5.27
C GLU A 474 -8.65 15.73 4.53
N THR A 475 -8.69 16.21 3.29
CA THR A 475 -9.89 16.11 2.45
C THR A 475 -10.26 14.64 2.21
N ALA A 476 -9.30 13.79 1.88
CA ALA A 476 -9.52 12.36 1.64
C ALA A 476 -9.90 11.59 2.92
N TRP A 477 -9.56 12.10 4.09
CA TRP A 477 -10.04 11.55 5.35
C TRP A 477 -11.56 11.72 5.50
N TRP A 478 -12.08 12.90 5.14
CA TRP A 478 -13.48 13.24 5.36
C TRP A 478 -14.41 12.91 4.19
N TYR A 479 -13.91 12.93 2.97
CA TYR A 479 -14.73 12.87 1.78
C TYR A 479 -14.29 11.75 0.85
N PRO A 480 -15.27 11.03 0.23
CA PRO A 480 -14.96 10.00 -0.74
C PRO A 480 -14.48 10.60 -2.07
N PRO A 481 -13.71 9.81 -2.88
CA PRO A 481 -13.37 10.20 -4.24
C PRO A 481 -14.61 10.11 -5.15
N GLU A 482 -14.48 10.61 -6.37
CA GLU A 482 -15.48 10.40 -7.41
C GLU A 482 -15.70 8.90 -7.67
N GLY A 483 -16.95 8.55 -8.06
CA GLY A 483 -17.35 7.19 -8.33
C GLY A 483 -18.05 6.49 -7.17
N ARG A 484 -17.97 5.17 -7.12
CA ARG A 484 -18.72 4.33 -6.19
C ARG A 484 -18.39 4.58 -4.71
N GLY A 485 -17.19 5.06 -4.41
CA GLY A 485 -16.84 5.49 -3.06
C GLY A 485 -17.80 6.58 -2.53
N ARG A 486 -18.14 7.55 -3.38
CA ARG A 486 -19.10 8.62 -3.05
C ARG A 486 -20.51 8.08 -2.83
N TRP A 487 -20.91 7.09 -3.62
CA TRP A 487 -22.20 6.41 -3.43
C TRP A 487 -22.27 5.71 -2.06
N ARG A 488 -21.20 5.00 -1.63
CA ARG A 488 -21.16 4.39 -0.28
C ARG A 488 -21.16 5.43 0.82
N GLY A 489 -20.37 6.49 0.69
CA GLY A 489 -20.34 7.59 1.65
C GLY A 489 -21.71 8.23 1.85
N ALA A 490 -22.46 8.48 0.78
CA ALA A 490 -23.81 9.02 0.86
C ALA A 490 -24.79 8.07 1.56
N PHE A 491 -24.65 6.76 1.33
CA PHE A 491 -25.47 5.77 2.04
C PHE A 491 -25.13 5.72 3.55
N ILE A 492 -23.87 5.85 3.92
CA ILE A 492 -23.44 5.92 5.32
C ILE A 492 -24.03 7.14 6.01
N GLU A 493 -23.98 8.32 5.38
CA GLU A 493 -24.55 9.55 5.91
C GLU A 493 -26.08 9.44 6.13
N PHE A 494 -26.76 8.84 5.17
CA PHE A 494 -28.18 8.54 5.31
C PHE A 494 -28.47 7.60 6.48
N ALA A 495 -27.73 6.49 6.57
CA ALA A 495 -27.90 5.50 7.61
C ALA A 495 -27.66 6.08 9.02
N GLU A 496 -26.65 6.95 9.19
CA GLU A 496 -26.41 7.69 10.44
C GLU A 496 -27.58 8.61 10.78
N THR A 497 -28.11 9.33 9.80
CA THR A 497 -29.24 10.26 10.01
C THR A 497 -30.45 9.51 10.51
N ILE A 498 -30.80 8.39 9.89
CA ILE A 498 -31.97 7.60 10.31
C ILE A 498 -31.73 6.96 11.67
N ASN A 499 -30.57 6.40 11.94
CA ASN A 499 -30.26 5.75 13.20
C ASN A 499 -30.29 6.71 14.41
N ARG A 500 -30.13 8.02 14.20
CA ARG A 500 -30.35 9.05 15.24
C ARG A 500 -31.82 9.30 15.55
N ILE A 501 -32.70 9.12 14.55
CA ILE A 501 -34.13 9.34 14.68
C ILE A 501 -34.80 8.11 15.28
N GLU A 502 -34.38 6.93 14.85
CA GLU A 502 -34.99 5.65 15.23
C GLU A 502 -33.93 4.53 15.27
N PRO A 503 -33.37 4.18 16.46
CA PRO A 503 -32.19 3.29 16.60
C PRO A 503 -32.45 1.81 16.29
N VAL A 504 -33.28 1.51 15.30
CA VAL A 504 -33.85 0.19 15.11
C VAL A 504 -33.52 -0.47 13.80
N PHE A 505 -32.56 0.06 13.05
CA PHE A 505 -32.24 -0.42 11.72
C PHE A 505 -31.11 -1.44 11.70
N SER A 506 -31.27 -2.51 10.92
CA SER A 506 -30.15 -3.34 10.48
C SER A 506 -29.59 -2.76 9.19
N ILE A 507 -28.31 -2.42 9.18
CA ILE A 507 -27.60 -1.84 8.05
C ILE A 507 -26.45 -2.79 7.69
N GLY A 508 -26.29 -3.07 6.40
CA GLY A 508 -25.15 -3.80 5.86
C GLY A 508 -24.54 -3.05 4.68
N ILE A 509 -23.22 -2.99 4.63
CA ILE A 509 -22.48 -2.33 3.56
C ILE A 509 -21.40 -3.29 3.06
N ASP A 510 -21.31 -3.40 1.74
CA ASP A 510 -20.25 -4.09 1.03
C ASP A 510 -19.79 -3.20 -0.14
N TRP A 511 -18.78 -3.62 -0.88
CA TRP A 511 -18.19 -2.82 -1.96
C TRP A 511 -19.18 -2.35 -3.01
N SER A 512 -20.11 -3.21 -3.41
CA SER A 512 -21.12 -2.91 -4.44
C SER A 512 -22.57 -2.99 -3.95
N ILE A 513 -22.79 -3.28 -2.68
CA ILE A 513 -24.13 -3.51 -2.13
C ILE A 513 -24.26 -2.76 -0.80
N CYS A 514 -25.31 -1.95 -0.70
CA CYS A 514 -25.78 -1.41 0.57
C CYS A 514 -27.17 -1.96 0.85
N ARG A 515 -27.47 -2.25 2.10
CA ARG A 515 -28.76 -2.79 2.54
C ARG A 515 -29.16 -2.19 3.88
N PHE A 516 -30.44 -2.02 4.07
CA PHE A 516 -31.00 -1.72 5.38
C PHE A 516 -32.34 -2.44 5.55
N ARG A 517 -32.72 -2.68 6.81
CA ARG A 517 -34.01 -3.27 7.19
C ARG A 517 -34.63 -2.43 8.29
N GLN A 518 -35.85 -1.99 8.10
CA GLN A 518 -36.66 -1.40 9.16
C GLN A 518 -37.20 -2.51 10.07
N ARG A 519 -37.46 -2.19 11.35
CA ARG A 519 -37.84 -3.17 12.37
C ARG A 519 -39.10 -3.97 12.02
N GLU A 520 -40.00 -3.33 11.31
CA GLU A 520 -41.29 -3.92 10.93
C GLU A 520 -41.28 -4.60 9.55
N GLN A 521 -40.14 -4.61 8.87
CA GLN A 521 -39.98 -5.22 7.56
C GLN A 521 -39.36 -6.61 7.64
N ASP A 522 -39.96 -7.59 6.96
CA ASP A 522 -39.44 -8.97 6.89
C ASP A 522 -38.24 -9.14 5.97
N SER A 523 -37.91 -8.14 5.13
CA SER A 523 -36.86 -8.22 4.12
C SER A 523 -36.00 -6.97 4.07
N ASP A 524 -34.73 -7.15 3.64
CA ASP A 524 -33.79 -6.04 3.43
C ASP A 524 -34.17 -5.25 2.17
N THR A 525 -34.09 -3.93 2.24
CA THR A 525 -34.05 -3.07 1.06
C THR A 525 -32.62 -3.04 0.54
N LEU A 526 -32.44 -3.46 -0.73
CA LEU A 526 -31.12 -3.58 -1.35
C LEU A 526 -30.88 -2.44 -2.34
N PHE A 527 -29.69 -1.87 -2.25
CA PHE A 527 -29.13 -0.95 -3.23
C PHE A 527 -27.87 -1.58 -3.81
N LYS A 528 -27.80 -1.69 -5.13
CA LYS A 528 -26.69 -2.32 -5.83
C LYS A 528 -26.05 -1.32 -6.80
N ASN A 529 -24.72 -1.27 -6.80
CA ASN A 529 -23.93 -0.49 -7.72
C ASN A 529 -22.71 -1.28 -8.18
N ASP A 530 -22.81 -1.94 -9.31
CA ASP A 530 -21.74 -2.74 -9.92
C ASP A 530 -20.79 -1.90 -10.79
N ASP A 531 -21.08 -0.61 -11.02
CA ASP A 531 -20.23 0.31 -11.78
C ASP A 531 -19.32 1.13 -10.84
N PRO A 532 -18.01 0.83 -10.77
CA PRO A 532 -17.11 1.52 -9.86
C PRO A 532 -16.88 3.01 -10.20
N TRP A 533 -17.25 3.46 -11.42
CA TRP A 533 -17.19 4.87 -11.81
C TRP A 533 -18.50 5.63 -11.52
N CYS A 534 -19.56 4.92 -11.18
CA CYS A 534 -20.86 5.52 -10.94
C CYS A 534 -20.86 6.26 -9.60
N GLU A 535 -21.17 7.55 -9.64
CA GLU A 535 -21.45 8.37 -8.46
C GLU A 535 -22.85 8.03 -7.89
N MET A 536 -23.43 8.88 -7.13
CA MET A 536 -24.78 8.68 -6.62
C MET A 536 -25.80 8.80 -7.75
N THR A 537 -26.55 7.73 -8.02
CA THR A 537 -27.66 7.80 -8.98
C THR A 537 -28.82 8.60 -8.39
N ALA A 538 -29.58 9.30 -9.23
CA ALA A 538 -30.82 9.97 -8.83
C ALA A 538 -31.80 8.99 -8.18
N ASP A 539 -31.76 7.71 -8.59
CA ASP A 539 -32.54 6.63 -8.03
C ASP A 539 -32.19 6.32 -6.57
N LEU A 540 -30.90 6.27 -6.20
CA LEU A 540 -30.50 6.10 -4.80
C LEU A 540 -31.03 7.25 -3.94
N LYS A 541 -30.84 8.50 -4.38
CA LYS A 541 -31.32 9.68 -3.66
C LYS A 541 -32.83 9.65 -3.48
N SER A 542 -33.58 9.36 -4.54
CA SER A 542 -35.04 9.27 -4.49
C SER A 542 -35.52 8.18 -3.52
N LYS A 543 -34.87 7.02 -3.52
CA LYS A 543 -35.19 5.92 -2.59
C LYS A 543 -34.84 6.25 -1.15
N LEU A 544 -33.70 6.92 -0.92
CA LEU A 544 -33.28 7.35 0.40
C LEU A 544 -34.23 8.45 0.94
N ASP A 545 -34.62 9.40 0.10
CA ASP A 545 -35.58 10.44 0.48
C ASP A 545 -36.96 9.83 0.79
N ALA A 546 -37.42 8.83 0.04
CA ALA A 546 -38.68 8.14 0.30
C ALA A 546 -38.70 7.45 1.67
N VAL A 547 -37.58 6.83 2.07
CA VAL A 547 -37.46 6.21 3.40
C VAL A 547 -37.42 7.23 4.52
N ARG A 548 -36.84 8.42 4.28
CA ARG A 548 -36.75 9.49 5.27
C ARG A 548 -38.11 10.10 5.64
N TYR A 549 -39.10 9.99 4.75
CA TYR A 549 -40.46 10.56 4.90
C TYR A 549 -41.53 9.48 5.12
N SER A 550 -41.20 8.22 5.12
CA SER A 550 -42.10 7.10 5.47
C SER A 550 -41.99 6.75 6.96
#